data_6ffd382c2543a29c8dea4aa8df471392
#
_entry.id   6ffd382c2543a29c8dea4aa8df471392
#
_cell.length_a   1.000
_cell.length_b   1.000
_cell.length_c   1.000
_cell.angle_alpha   90.00
_cell.angle_beta   90.00
_cell.angle_gamma   90.00
#
_symmetry.space_group_name_H-M   'P 1'
#
loop_
_entity.id
_entity.type
_entity.pdbx_description
1 polymer ?
#
loop_
_entity_poly.entity_id
_entity_poly.type
_entity_poly.pdbx_seq_one_letter_code
_entity_poly.pdbx_strand_id
1 'polypeptide(L)'
;MGVTGIQIRRFVPSDEQGVSAMILPIQREEFGIPITAEDQPDLKAIPDFYQTGTGDFWVAVQDDQVIGSIGLRDIGSGQAALRKMFVAAPFRGREFSVAARLLERLIEESTRKGVTEVFLGTTDKFHAAHRFYEKHGFREITKEDLPASFPLIAVDSKFYVLGLKEQ
;
A
#
# COMPACT_ATOMS: atom_id res chain seq x y z
N MET A 1 -4.29 -14.81 20.84
CA MET A 1 -4.14 -15.90 19.93
C MET A 1 -3.33 -15.57 18.70
N GLY A 2 -2.55 -14.53 18.79
CA GLY A 2 -1.54 -14.23 17.80
C GLY A 2 -2.08 -14.08 16.40
N VAL A 3 -1.40 -14.72 15.46
CA VAL A 3 -1.66 -14.58 14.03
C VAL A 3 -3.02 -15.07 13.59
N THR A 4 -3.62 -15.99 14.33
CA THR A 4 -4.89 -16.60 13.91
C THR A 4 -6.06 -15.62 13.93
N GLY A 5 -5.90 -14.50 14.62
CA GLY A 5 -6.95 -13.48 14.69
C GLY A 5 -6.88 -12.41 13.61
N ILE A 6 -5.86 -12.45 12.74
CA ILE A 6 -5.65 -11.40 11.73
C ILE A 6 -6.39 -11.75 10.46
N GLN A 7 -7.24 -10.85 9.99
CA GLN A 7 -8.00 -11.00 8.76
C GLN A 7 -7.59 -9.94 7.74
N ILE A 8 -7.38 -10.36 6.50
CA ILE A 8 -7.15 -9.44 5.37
C ILE A 8 -8.47 -9.34 4.61
N ARG A 9 -8.97 -8.12 4.42
CA ARG A 9 -10.21 -7.91 3.69
C ARG A 9 -10.23 -6.56 3.00
N ARG A 10 -11.20 -6.37 2.13
CA ARG A 10 -11.38 -5.07 1.46
C ARG A 10 -11.79 -4.01 2.49
N PHE A 11 -11.32 -2.79 2.23
CA PHE A 11 -11.72 -1.61 3.00
C PHE A 11 -13.24 -1.37 2.85
N VAL A 12 -13.89 -1.02 3.96
CA VAL A 12 -15.26 -0.51 3.97
C VAL A 12 -15.28 0.85 4.68
N PRO A 13 -16.26 1.73 4.39
CA PRO A 13 -16.23 3.09 4.94
C PRO A 13 -16.02 3.22 6.44
N SER A 14 -16.50 2.25 7.22
CA SER A 14 -16.31 2.28 8.67
C SER A 14 -14.85 2.10 9.11
N ASP A 15 -13.96 1.73 8.19
CA ASP A 15 -12.52 1.57 8.48
C ASP A 15 -11.75 2.88 8.41
N GLU A 16 -12.36 3.96 7.92
CA GLU A 16 -11.64 5.20 7.62
C GLU A 16 -10.84 5.73 8.81
N GLN A 17 -11.47 5.83 9.96
CA GLN A 17 -10.79 6.34 11.15
C GLN A 17 -9.65 5.44 11.60
N GLY A 18 -9.87 4.13 11.55
CA GLY A 18 -8.85 3.16 11.92
C GLY A 18 -7.63 3.21 11.03
N VAL A 19 -7.85 3.38 9.73
CA VAL A 19 -6.75 3.50 8.76
C VAL A 19 -5.91 4.75 9.06
N SER A 20 -6.55 5.89 9.21
CA SER A 20 -5.84 7.14 9.51
C SER A 20 -5.13 7.08 10.86
N ALA A 21 -5.79 6.53 11.88
CA ALA A 21 -5.21 6.41 13.22
C ALA A 21 -3.98 5.50 13.21
N MET A 22 -3.91 4.53 12.31
CA MET A 22 -2.76 3.64 12.20
C MET A 22 -1.63 4.28 11.38
N ILE A 23 -1.96 4.92 10.26
CA ILE A 23 -0.97 5.44 9.32
C ILE A 23 -0.26 6.70 9.82
N LEU A 24 -1.00 7.69 10.33
CA LEU A 24 -0.42 8.99 10.68
C LEU A 24 0.69 8.91 11.72
N PRO A 25 0.55 8.15 12.82
CA PRO A 25 1.65 8.03 13.78
C PRO A 25 2.90 7.39 13.17
N ILE A 26 2.73 6.43 12.26
CA ILE A 26 3.87 5.80 11.59
C ILE A 26 4.62 6.84 10.77
N GLN A 27 3.90 7.63 9.98
CA GLN A 27 4.53 8.63 9.14
C GLN A 27 5.21 9.73 9.95
N ARG A 28 4.50 10.29 10.92
CA ARG A 28 4.95 11.48 11.64
C ARG A 28 5.88 11.18 12.80
N GLU A 29 5.51 10.23 13.65
CA GLU A 29 6.25 9.98 14.88
C GLU A 29 7.36 8.96 14.69
N GLU A 30 7.08 7.88 13.98
CA GLU A 30 8.07 6.82 13.80
C GLU A 30 9.14 7.20 12.78
N PHE A 31 8.74 7.80 11.66
CA PHE A 31 9.68 8.13 10.57
C PHE A 31 9.94 9.62 10.38
N GLY A 32 9.28 10.47 11.16
CA GLY A 32 9.55 11.90 11.14
C GLY A 32 9.21 12.59 9.81
N ILE A 33 8.22 12.08 9.08
CA ILE A 33 7.80 12.68 7.82
C ILE A 33 6.81 13.79 8.14
N PRO A 34 7.05 15.04 7.68
CA PRO A 34 6.17 16.16 8.01
C PRO A 34 4.92 16.19 7.14
N ILE A 35 4.07 15.16 7.26
CA ILE A 35 2.86 15.03 6.48
C ILE A 35 1.66 14.99 7.44
N THR A 36 0.55 15.62 7.05
CA THR A 36 -0.65 15.70 7.88
C THR A 36 -1.81 14.98 7.20
N ALA A 37 -2.93 14.84 7.91
CA ALA A 37 -4.14 14.29 7.32
C ALA A 37 -4.63 15.16 6.15
N GLU A 38 -4.50 16.49 6.27
CA GLU A 38 -4.90 17.43 5.22
C GLU A 38 -4.06 17.26 3.95
N ASP A 39 -2.81 16.82 4.09
CA ASP A 39 -1.94 16.56 2.95
C ASP A 39 -2.29 15.27 2.23
N GLN A 40 -3.20 14.49 2.79
CA GLN A 40 -3.57 13.16 2.28
C GLN A 40 -5.09 13.04 2.17
N PRO A 41 -5.71 13.84 1.27
CA PRO A 41 -7.18 13.78 1.11
C PRO A 41 -7.68 12.42 0.67
N ASP A 42 -6.82 11.60 0.06
CA ASP A 42 -7.17 10.24 -0.34
C ASP A 42 -7.61 9.39 0.85
N LEU A 43 -7.08 9.64 2.04
CA LEU A 43 -7.45 8.86 3.24
C LEU A 43 -8.89 9.12 3.69
N LYS A 44 -9.47 10.25 3.27
CA LYS A 44 -10.86 10.59 3.59
C LYS A 44 -11.81 10.25 2.44
N ALA A 45 -11.30 9.71 1.35
CA ALA A 45 -12.07 9.41 0.15
C ALA A 45 -11.60 8.08 -0.48
N ILE A 46 -11.29 7.11 0.37
CA ILE A 46 -10.74 5.84 -0.10
C ILE A 46 -11.61 5.16 -1.16
N PRO A 47 -12.94 5.06 -1.00
CA PRO A 47 -13.74 4.45 -2.08
C PRO A 47 -13.61 5.17 -3.41
N ASP A 48 -13.66 6.50 -3.41
CA ASP A 48 -13.60 7.27 -4.65
C ASP A 48 -12.21 7.31 -5.25
N PHE A 49 -11.18 7.30 -4.40
CA PHE A 49 -9.80 7.44 -4.85
C PHE A 49 -9.20 6.09 -5.27
N TYR A 50 -9.49 5.02 -4.54
CA TYR A 50 -8.87 3.72 -4.76
C TYR A 50 -9.80 2.66 -5.32
N GLN A 51 -11.04 2.61 -4.86
CA GLN A 51 -11.94 1.50 -5.17
C GLN A 51 -12.75 1.73 -6.44
N THR A 52 -12.04 2.17 -7.48
CA THR A 52 -12.62 2.41 -8.82
C THR A 52 -11.72 1.76 -9.86
N GLY A 53 -12.30 1.38 -11.00
CA GLY A 53 -11.55 0.73 -12.07
C GLY A 53 -10.90 -0.56 -11.57
N THR A 54 -9.62 -0.71 -11.84
CA THR A 54 -8.85 -1.87 -11.38
C THR A 54 -8.31 -1.69 -9.96
N GLY A 55 -8.50 -0.51 -9.36
CA GLY A 55 -7.99 -0.20 -8.03
C GLY A 55 -8.82 -0.83 -6.91
N ASP A 56 -8.26 -0.83 -5.73
CA ASP A 56 -8.95 -1.25 -4.52
C ASP A 56 -8.12 -0.86 -3.30
N PHE A 57 -8.61 -1.19 -2.12
CA PHE A 57 -7.90 -0.92 -0.87
C PHE A 57 -8.21 -2.04 0.11
N TRP A 58 -7.18 -2.56 0.75
CA TRP A 58 -7.33 -3.67 1.70
C TRP A 58 -6.78 -3.29 3.05
N VAL A 59 -7.36 -3.88 4.08
CA VAL A 59 -6.92 -3.69 5.46
C VAL A 59 -6.64 -5.03 6.11
N ALA A 60 -5.71 -5.02 7.05
CA ALA A 60 -5.49 -6.12 7.97
C ALA A 60 -6.13 -5.72 9.30
N VAL A 61 -6.95 -6.59 9.85
CA VAL A 61 -7.74 -6.28 11.04
C VAL A 61 -7.57 -7.39 12.07
N GLN A 62 -7.39 -7.01 13.32
CA GLN A 62 -7.42 -7.93 14.44
C GLN A 62 -8.24 -7.31 15.56
N ASP A 63 -9.23 -8.06 16.07
CA ASP A 63 -10.13 -7.60 17.15
C ASP A 63 -10.74 -6.24 16.81
N ASP A 64 -11.25 -6.11 15.58
CA ASP A 64 -11.90 -4.90 15.06
C ASP A 64 -10.95 -3.69 14.94
N GLN A 65 -9.65 -3.90 15.11
CA GLN A 65 -8.66 -2.82 14.99
C GLN A 65 -7.89 -2.96 13.69
N VAL A 66 -7.78 -1.87 12.92
CA VAL A 66 -6.96 -1.85 11.71
C VAL A 66 -5.49 -1.83 12.11
N ILE A 67 -4.76 -2.85 11.67
CA ILE A 67 -3.33 -2.99 11.99
C ILE A 67 -2.45 -2.97 10.74
N GLY A 68 -3.04 -2.90 9.57
CA GLY A 68 -2.29 -2.80 8.32
C GLY A 68 -3.16 -2.31 7.19
N SER A 69 -2.52 -1.80 6.14
CA SER A 69 -3.22 -1.30 4.96
C SER A 69 -2.39 -1.46 3.71
N ILE A 70 -3.06 -1.50 2.56
CA ILE A 70 -2.43 -1.42 1.25
C ILE A 70 -3.47 -0.91 0.24
N GLY A 71 -3.08 0.04 -0.59
CA GLY A 71 -3.96 0.60 -1.59
C GLY A 71 -3.41 0.42 -3.00
N LEU A 72 -4.31 0.30 -3.95
CA LEU A 72 -4.00 0.20 -5.37
C LEU A 72 -4.84 1.20 -6.14
N ARG A 73 -4.18 2.11 -6.84
CA ARG A 73 -4.88 3.10 -7.67
C ARG A 73 -4.71 2.75 -9.14
N ASP A 74 -5.84 2.66 -9.85
CA ASP A 74 -5.84 2.49 -11.30
C ASP A 74 -5.29 3.76 -11.95
N ILE A 75 -4.22 3.65 -12.75
CA ILE A 75 -3.64 4.79 -13.46
C ILE A 75 -3.74 4.63 -14.97
N GLY A 76 -4.55 3.65 -15.44
CA GLY A 76 -4.82 3.44 -16.84
C GLY A 76 -3.85 2.51 -17.53
N SER A 77 -4.23 2.06 -18.73
CA SER A 77 -3.37 1.24 -19.60
C SER A 77 -2.85 -0.04 -18.96
N GLY A 78 -3.63 -0.65 -18.06
CA GLY A 78 -3.20 -1.86 -17.36
C GLY A 78 -2.16 -1.61 -16.30
N GLN A 79 -1.94 -0.36 -15.92
CA GLN A 79 -0.96 0.04 -14.91
C GLN A 79 -1.66 0.53 -13.66
N ALA A 80 -1.02 0.32 -12.52
CA ALA A 80 -1.58 0.74 -11.24
C ALA A 80 -0.47 1.20 -10.30
N ALA A 81 -0.84 2.01 -9.31
CA ALA A 81 0.09 2.50 -8.30
C ALA A 81 -0.25 1.89 -6.95
N LEU A 82 0.74 1.25 -6.33
CA LEU A 82 0.63 0.77 -4.96
C LEU A 82 0.87 1.93 -4.02
N ARG A 83 -0.03 2.11 -3.07
CA ARG A 83 0.04 3.24 -2.12
C ARG A 83 -0.40 2.81 -0.73
N LYS A 84 -0.02 3.60 0.25
CA LYS A 84 -0.50 3.46 1.63
C LYS A 84 -0.29 2.06 2.22
N MET A 85 0.87 1.48 1.95
CA MET A 85 1.24 0.20 2.54
C MET A 85 1.91 0.43 3.88
N PHE A 86 1.21 0.08 4.95
CA PHE A 86 1.68 0.26 6.32
C PHE A 86 1.25 -0.92 7.18
N VAL A 87 2.08 -1.24 8.18
CA VAL A 87 1.74 -2.24 9.19
C VAL A 87 2.13 -1.67 10.55
N ALA A 88 1.22 -1.75 11.51
CA ALA A 88 1.48 -1.27 12.87
C ALA A 88 2.64 -2.04 13.49
N ALA A 89 3.50 -1.32 14.22
CA ALA A 89 4.76 -1.86 14.73
C ALA A 89 4.64 -3.21 15.45
N PRO A 90 3.67 -3.42 16.35
CA PRO A 90 3.58 -4.71 17.05
C PRO A 90 3.32 -5.91 16.14
N PHE A 91 2.84 -5.66 14.92
CA PHE A 91 2.47 -6.72 13.97
C PHE A 91 3.46 -6.86 12.82
N ARG A 92 4.61 -6.21 12.91
CA ARG A 92 5.70 -6.37 11.94
C ARG A 92 6.56 -7.55 12.40
N GLY A 93 6.71 -8.52 11.55
CA GLY A 93 7.52 -9.66 11.89
C GLY A 93 7.08 -10.85 11.08
N ARG A 94 7.99 -11.79 10.92
CA ARG A 94 7.73 -12.96 10.08
C ARG A 94 6.58 -13.82 10.60
N GLU A 95 6.42 -13.87 11.92
CA GLU A 95 5.36 -14.69 12.52
C GLU A 95 3.96 -14.20 12.15
N PHE A 96 3.80 -12.90 11.87
CA PHE A 96 2.49 -12.35 11.49
C PHE A 96 2.29 -12.33 9.98
N SER A 97 3.37 -12.09 9.24
CA SER A 97 3.36 -12.03 7.76
C SER A 97 2.29 -11.07 7.20
N VAL A 98 1.96 -9.99 7.93
CA VAL A 98 0.88 -9.09 7.54
C VAL A 98 1.20 -8.40 6.22
N ALA A 99 2.42 -7.85 6.09
CA ALA A 99 2.82 -7.15 4.86
C ALA A 99 2.76 -8.08 3.65
N ALA A 100 3.28 -9.30 3.79
CA ALA A 100 3.26 -10.27 2.70
C ALA A 100 1.83 -10.65 2.32
N ARG A 101 0.96 -10.85 3.31
CA ARG A 101 -0.45 -11.21 3.07
C ARG A 101 -1.21 -10.08 2.37
N LEU A 102 -0.95 -8.83 2.75
CA LEU A 102 -1.54 -7.68 2.08
C LEU A 102 -1.08 -7.59 0.63
N LEU A 103 0.22 -7.72 0.40
CA LEU A 103 0.78 -7.65 -0.96
C LEU A 103 0.26 -8.79 -1.83
N GLU A 104 0.19 -10.00 -1.29
CA GLU A 104 -0.33 -11.16 -2.04
C GLU A 104 -1.77 -10.94 -2.48
N ARG A 105 -2.60 -10.36 -1.60
CA ARG A 105 -3.98 -10.05 -1.94
C ARG A 105 -4.05 -9.02 -3.06
N LEU A 106 -3.23 -7.98 -2.97
CA LEU A 106 -3.18 -6.94 -4.02
C LEU A 106 -2.75 -7.55 -5.35
N ILE A 107 -1.71 -8.38 -5.37
CA ILE A 107 -1.21 -8.99 -6.60
C ILE A 107 -2.27 -9.90 -7.21
N GLU A 108 -2.91 -10.73 -6.40
CA GLU A 108 -3.93 -11.66 -6.85
C GLU A 108 -5.11 -10.93 -7.51
N GLU A 109 -5.62 -9.90 -6.84
CA GLU A 109 -6.74 -9.12 -7.37
C GLU A 109 -6.35 -8.31 -8.60
N SER A 110 -5.14 -7.76 -8.58
CA SER A 110 -4.63 -6.98 -9.73
C SER A 110 -4.50 -7.85 -10.97
N THR A 111 -3.92 -9.04 -10.81
CA THR A 111 -3.75 -9.98 -11.92
C THR A 111 -5.12 -10.39 -12.50
N ARG A 112 -6.07 -10.67 -11.61
CA ARG A 112 -7.41 -11.05 -12.03
C ARG A 112 -8.10 -9.95 -12.82
N LYS A 113 -7.82 -8.69 -12.51
CA LYS A 113 -8.44 -7.53 -13.16
C LYS A 113 -7.68 -7.05 -14.40
N GLY A 114 -6.60 -7.73 -14.77
CA GLY A 114 -5.85 -7.39 -15.99
C GLY A 114 -4.77 -6.33 -15.80
N VAL A 115 -4.39 -6.03 -14.59
CA VAL A 115 -3.25 -5.14 -14.34
C VAL A 115 -1.97 -5.87 -14.74
N THR A 116 -1.09 -5.21 -15.50
CA THR A 116 0.15 -5.81 -15.96
C THR A 116 1.39 -5.26 -15.25
N GLU A 117 1.30 -4.05 -14.72
CA GLU A 117 2.43 -3.44 -14.01
C GLU A 117 1.93 -2.67 -12.80
N VAL A 118 2.63 -2.86 -11.68
CA VAL A 118 2.35 -2.11 -10.44
C VAL A 118 3.58 -1.28 -10.11
N PHE A 119 3.39 0.03 -10.04
CA PHE A 119 4.44 0.99 -9.69
C PHE A 119 4.28 1.47 -8.26
N LEU A 120 5.37 1.86 -7.63
CA LEU A 120 5.30 2.52 -6.34
C LEU A 120 6.43 3.53 -6.19
N GLY A 121 6.16 4.55 -5.37
CA GLY A 121 7.16 5.49 -4.91
C GLY A 121 7.25 5.40 -3.40
N THR A 122 8.43 5.56 -2.87
CA THR A 122 8.65 5.51 -1.43
C THR A 122 9.77 6.48 -1.06
N THR A 123 9.87 6.80 0.22
CA THR A 123 10.96 7.63 0.72
C THR A 123 12.14 6.76 1.10
N ASP A 124 13.35 7.33 1.00
CA ASP A 124 14.57 6.62 1.40
C ASP A 124 14.63 6.32 2.89
N LYS A 125 13.69 6.84 3.68
CA LYS A 125 13.60 6.55 5.11
C LYS A 125 13.06 5.14 5.41
N PHE A 126 12.33 4.54 4.47
CA PHE A 126 11.67 3.24 4.69
C PHE A 126 12.56 2.07 4.24
N HIS A 127 13.71 1.89 4.87
CA HIS A 127 14.68 0.86 4.47
C HIS A 127 14.11 -0.56 4.49
N ALA A 128 13.32 -0.88 5.53
CA ALA A 128 12.72 -2.22 5.62
C ALA A 128 11.74 -2.47 4.48
N ALA A 129 11.02 -1.42 4.07
CA ALA A 129 10.10 -1.53 2.94
C ALA A 129 10.87 -1.79 1.64
N HIS A 130 12.01 -1.12 1.43
CA HIS A 130 12.83 -1.34 0.24
C HIS A 130 13.23 -2.81 0.12
N ARG A 131 13.73 -3.39 1.21
CA ARG A 131 14.12 -4.80 1.22
C ARG A 131 12.93 -5.71 0.98
N PHE A 132 11.78 -5.37 1.53
CA PHE A 132 10.56 -6.12 1.34
C PHE A 132 10.12 -6.13 -0.12
N TYR A 133 10.10 -4.96 -0.77
CA TYR A 133 9.72 -4.86 -2.18
C TYR A 133 10.67 -5.65 -3.07
N GLU A 134 11.98 -5.50 -2.84
CA GLU A 134 12.97 -6.21 -3.64
C GLU A 134 12.86 -7.73 -3.48
N LYS A 135 12.61 -8.18 -2.25
CA LYS A 135 12.41 -9.61 -1.98
C LYS A 135 11.19 -10.16 -2.72
N HIS A 136 10.18 -9.33 -2.93
CA HIS A 136 8.94 -9.77 -3.57
C HIS A 136 8.90 -9.49 -5.07
N GLY A 137 10.05 -9.22 -5.68
CA GLY A 137 10.17 -9.15 -7.13
C GLY A 137 10.07 -7.77 -7.74
N PHE A 138 9.88 -6.73 -6.94
CA PHE A 138 9.92 -5.36 -7.45
C PHE A 138 11.36 -5.01 -7.81
N ARG A 139 11.54 -4.30 -8.93
CA ARG A 139 12.86 -3.79 -9.31
C ARG A 139 12.86 -2.28 -9.25
N GLU A 140 13.99 -1.73 -8.83
CA GLU A 140 14.13 -0.29 -8.72
C GLU A 140 14.21 0.34 -10.10
N ILE A 141 13.52 1.48 -10.29
CA ILE A 141 13.53 2.25 -11.53
C ILE A 141 13.83 3.70 -11.19
N THR A 142 14.08 4.51 -12.23
CA THR A 142 14.28 5.93 -12.05
C THR A 142 12.94 6.64 -12.17
N LYS A 143 12.92 7.90 -11.70
CA LYS A 143 11.72 8.73 -11.82
C LYS A 143 11.26 8.86 -13.27
N GLU A 144 12.21 8.91 -14.20
CA GLU A 144 11.92 9.04 -15.63
C GLU A 144 11.26 7.81 -16.23
N ASP A 145 11.40 6.66 -15.58
CA ASP A 145 10.76 5.42 -16.03
C ASP A 145 9.31 5.30 -15.63
N LEU A 146 8.81 6.22 -14.79
CA LEU A 146 7.43 6.19 -14.34
C LEU A 146 6.49 6.62 -15.48
N PRO A 147 5.29 6.02 -15.58
CA PRO A 147 4.31 6.51 -16.55
C PRO A 147 3.83 7.91 -16.15
N ALA A 148 3.40 8.70 -17.16
CA ALA A 148 2.95 10.07 -16.93
C ALA A 148 1.79 10.14 -15.94
N SER A 149 0.97 9.09 -15.88
CA SER A 149 -0.19 9.02 -15.00
C SER A 149 0.14 8.69 -13.56
N PHE A 150 1.41 8.35 -13.25
CA PHE A 150 1.80 8.00 -11.89
C PHE A 150 1.65 9.22 -10.96
N PRO A 151 0.95 9.06 -9.82
CA PRO A 151 0.74 10.19 -8.89
C PRO A 151 1.98 10.46 -8.05
N LEU A 152 2.85 11.35 -8.53
CA LEU A 152 4.07 11.71 -7.83
C LEU A 152 3.76 12.47 -6.53
N ILE A 153 4.48 12.12 -5.47
CA ILE A 153 4.40 12.78 -4.17
C ILE A 153 5.78 13.35 -3.86
N ALA A 154 5.81 14.57 -3.31
CA ALA A 154 7.07 15.27 -3.07
C ALA A 154 8.05 14.51 -2.19
N VAL A 155 7.56 13.72 -1.24
CA VAL A 155 8.44 12.97 -0.32
C VAL A 155 9.03 11.72 -0.94
N ASP A 156 8.54 11.28 -2.10
CA ASP A 156 9.04 10.07 -2.75
C ASP A 156 10.38 10.33 -3.42
N SER A 157 11.35 9.48 -3.16
CA SER A 157 12.68 9.58 -3.72
C SER A 157 13.20 8.27 -4.32
N LYS A 158 12.46 7.18 -4.14
CA LYS A 158 12.87 5.87 -4.63
C LYS A 158 11.66 5.18 -5.24
N PHE A 159 11.85 4.58 -6.42
CA PHE A 159 10.73 4.07 -7.21
C PHE A 159 10.96 2.63 -7.64
N TYR A 160 9.86 1.87 -7.73
CA TYR A 160 9.90 0.44 -8.06
C TYR A 160 8.77 0.07 -9.01
N VAL A 161 8.96 -1.02 -9.73
CA VAL A 161 7.91 -1.61 -10.57
C VAL A 161 7.89 -3.13 -10.42
N LEU A 162 6.70 -3.70 -10.43
CA LEU A 162 6.49 -5.15 -10.48
C LEU A 162 5.67 -5.48 -11.71
N GLY A 163 6.21 -6.34 -12.58
CA GLY A 163 5.45 -6.86 -13.71
C GLY A 163 4.60 -8.04 -13.27
N LEU A 164 3.33 -8.05 -13.67
CA LEU A 164 2.41 -9.12 -13.35
C LEU A 164 2.20 -10.00 -14.58
N LYS A 165 2.23 -11.31 -14.36
CA LYS A 165 2.01 -12.26 -15.45
C LYS A 165 0.53 -12.48 -15.67
N GLU A 166 0.13 -12.57 -16.93
CA GLU A 166 -1.24 -12.91 -17.26
C GLU A 166 -1.53 -14.36 -16.85
N GLN A 167 -2.74 -14.57 -16.42
CA GLN A 167 -3.23 -15.91 -16.09
C GLN A 167 -3.85 -16.59 -17.30
#